data_0257594b4f07caced04f41e39f6b498a
#
_entry.id   0257594b4f07caced04f41e39f6b498a
#
_cell.length_a   1.000
_cell.length_b   1.000
_cell.length_c   1.000
_cell.angle_alpha   90.00
_cell.angle_beta   90.00
_cell.angle_gamma   90.00
#
_symmetry.space_group_name_H-M   'P 1'
#
loop_
_entity.id
_entity.type
_entity.pdbx_description
1 polymer ?
#
loop_
_entity_poly.entity_id
_entity_poly.type
_entity_poly.pdbx_seq_one_letter_code
_entity_poly.pdbx_strand_id
1 'polypeptide(L)'
;MIKDREGAHKLAVLNPYKSVVQTFNIEKEGYLTGIKNISSIPNTLMHKLEKDGFVLHTIDKKSTLAGRAVDTDLYNPITGNYMSGSSSGTAINVFAGINDLGIGNDGGGSVLAPAMCVNIIGFISRLIEQNREMNLKPNTEGMSVPNSIGFMVRDKEILLKAIQSSINIVPAEDYGKVYSDKEYENFHSEVIHLLEDHTERKELLPFMQSTLSKCDVLIKTEGPVDINGFGDSLFGHFDARTKAIQQAANKGYVRICNIAGASALCLPQKELGMSTLLMCESKEDKIAKMLKLAEYIKDEKDALIERYFLDYSSYFNEGYKI
;
A
#
# COMPACT_ATOMS: atom_id res chain seq x y z
N MET A 1 -20.40 -2.16 -9.49
CA MET A 1 -20.88 -3.55 -9.28
C MET A 1 -21.07 -3.72 -7.77
N ILE A 2 -22.25 -4.12 -7.32
CA ILE A 2 -22.47 -4.38 -5.88
C ILE A 2 -21.62 -5.62 -5.57
N LYS A 3 -20.66 -5.47 -4.68
CA LYS A 3 -19.79 -6.55 -4.22
C LYS A 3 -20.65 -7.61 -3.54
N ASP A 4 -20.40 -8.88 -3.82
CA ASP A 4 -20.96 -9.98 -3.02
C ASP A 4 -20.35 -9.97 -1.61
N ARG A 5 -21.00 -9.23 -0.71
CA ARG A 5 -20.55 -9.08 0.67
C ARG A 5 -20.63 -10.38 1.46
N GLU A 6 -21.64 -11.19 1.17
CA GLU A 6 -21.81 -12.49 1.82
C GLU A 6 -20.69 -13.45 1.39
N GLY A 7 -20.37 -13.50 0.10
CA GLY A 7 -19.23 -14.25 -0.41
C GLY A 7 -17.91 -13.77 0.16
N ALA A 8 -17.70 -12.45 0.26
CA ALA A 8 -16.50 -11.87 0.88
C ALA A 8 -16.37 -12.28 2.36
N HIS A 9 -17.47 -12.27 3.11
CA HIS A 9 -17.47 -12.70 4.51
C HIS A 9 -17.22 -14.21 4.65
N LYS A 10 -17.87 -15.05 3.83
CA LYS A 10 -17.61 -16.50 3.81
C LYS A 10 -16.14 -16.78 3.50
N LEU A 11 -15.54 -16.04 2.57
CA LEU A 11 -14.13 -16.17 2.23
C LEU A 11 -13.21 -15.75 3.39
N ALA A 12 -13.56 -14.69 4.13
CA ALA A 12 -12.84 -14.27 5.34
C ALA A 12 -12.88 -15.36 6.43
N VAL A 13 -14.03 -15.98 6.64
CA VAL A 13 -14.21 -17.08 7.62
C VAL A 13 -13.47 -18.34 7.17
N LEU A 14 -13.54 -18.71 5.89
CA LEU A 14 -12.80 -19.83 5.31
C LEU A 14 -11.28 -19.62 5.40
N ASN A 15 -10.84 -18.37 5.25
CA ASN A 15 -9.45 -17.92 5.39
C ASN A 15 -8.43 -18.76 4.60
N PRO A 16 -8.62 -18.98 3.29
CA PRO A 16 -7.78 -19.87 2.49
C PRO A 16 -6.33 -19.40 2.40
N TYR A 17 -6.10 -18.08 2.52
CA TYR A 17 -4.78 -17.46 2.50
C TYR A 17 -4.13 -17.37 3.88
N LYS A 18 -4.81 -17.79 4.95
CA LYS A 18 -4.34 -17.64 6.35
C LYS A 18 -4.01 -16.20 6.75
N SER A 19 -4.61 -15.23 6.08
CA SER A 19 -4.35 -13.79 6.18
C SER A 19 -5.24 -13.06 7.18
N VAL A 20 -6.33 -13.70 7.63
CA VAL A 20 -7.28 -13.17 8.61
C VAL A 20 -6.95 -13.74 10.00
N VAL A 21 -6.91 -12.87 11.01
CA VAL A 21 -6.75 -13.23 12.43
C VAL A 21 -8.11 -13.34 13.10
N GLN A 22 -9.02 -12.42 12.78
CA GLN A 22 -10.36 -12.35 13.34
C GLN A 22 -11.32 -11.75 12.32
N THR A 23 -12.55 -12.27 12.31
CA THR A 23 -13.67 -11.72 11.53
C THR A 23 -14.71 -11.11 12.46
N PHE A 24 -15.43 -10.10 11.95
CA PHE A 24 -16.58 -9.47 12.62
C PHE A 24 -17.83 -9.64 11.76
N ASN A 25 -18.99 -9.74 12.39
CA ASN A 25 -20.26 -9.79 11.68
C ASN A 25 -20.53 -8.49 10.91
N ILE A 26 -21.01 -8.62 9.69
CA ILE A 26 -21.28 -7.49 8.77
C ILE A 26 -22.78 -7.17 8.71
N GLU A 27 -23.36 -6.81 9.86
CA GLU A 27 -24.80 -6.49 9.95
C GLU A 27 -25.15 -5.16 9.23
N LYS A 28 -24.20 -4.22 9.19
CA LYS A 28 -24.38 -2.91 8.57
C LYS A 28 -23.92 -2.91 7.12
N GLU A 29 -24.67 -2.22 6.26
CA GLU A 29 -24.23 -1.90 4.90
C GLU A 29 -23.01 -0.98 4.92
N GLY A 30 -22.10 -1.13 3.95
CA GLY A 30 -20.91 -0.28 3.80
C GLY A 30 -19.70 -1.01 3.22
N TYR A 31 -18.58 -0.32 3.15
CA TYR A 31 -17.30 -0.83 2.66
C TYR A 31 -16.62 -1.71 3.71
N LEU A 32 -16.36 -2.97 3.37
CA LEU A 32 -15.70 -3.91 4.27
C LEU A 32 -14.24 -3.50 4.52
N THR A 33 -13.89 -3.35 5.80
CA THR A 33 -12.60 -2.78 6.19
C THR A 33 -11.80 -3.78 7.02
N GLY A 34 -10.57 -4.06 6.59
CA GLY A 34 -9.59 -4.85 7.33
C GLY A 34 -8.54 -3.97 8.00
N ILE A 35 -8.15 -4.33 9.21
CA ILE A 35 -7.11 -3.60 9.95
C ILE A 35 -5.96 -4.54 10.28
N LYS A 36 -4.75 -4.14 9.93
CA LYS A 36 -3.51 -4.83 10.33
C LYS A 36 -3.48 -5.01 11.84
N ASN A 37 -3.19 -6.21 12.30
CA ASN A 37 -3.10 -6.56 13.73
C ASN A 37 -1.90 -5.86 14.43
N ILE A 38 -2.06 -4.57 14.71
CA ILE A 38 -1.05 -3.76 15.38
C ILE A 38 -1.69 -2.64 16.21
N SER A 39 -1.19 -2.43 17.43
CA SER A 39 -1.75 -1.46 18.38
C SER A 39 -1.52 0.02 18.00
N SER A 40 -0.64 0.30 17.05
CA SER A 40 -0.34 1.68 16.62
C SER A 40 -1.37 2.30 15.69
N ILE A 41 -2.37 1.53 15.24
CA ILE A 41 -3.53 2.05 14.50
C ILE A 41 -4.63 2.32 15.55
N PRO A 42 -4.99 3.59 15.79
CA PRO A 42 -5.93 3.92 16.86
C PRO A 42 -7.38 3.66 16.43
N ASN A 43 -8.23 3.30 17.41
CA ASN A 43 -9.65 3.08 17.17
C ASN A 43 -10.39 4.34 16.68
N THR A 44 -9.86 5.53 17.00
CA THR A 44 -10.41 6.82 16.53
C THR A 44 -10.48 6.90 15.01
N LEU A 45 -9.52 6.30 14.30
CA LEU A 45 -9.55 6.23 12.84
C LEU A 45 -10.77 5.42 12.36
N MET A 46 -11.00 4.24 12.94
CA MET A 46 -12.16 3.42 12.54
C MET A 46 -13.47 4.14 12.83
N HIS A 47 -13.59 4.83 13.97
CA HIS A 47 -14.78 5.63 14.30
C HIS A 47 -15.04 6.79 13.32
N LYS A 48 -13.99 7.38 12.74
CA LYS A 48 -14.14 8.39 11.67
C LYS A 48 -14.66 7.74 10.38
N LEU A 49 -14.02 6.64 9.97
CA LEU A 49 -14.37 5.90 8.77
C LEU A 49 -15.81 5.34 8.82
N GLU A 50 -16.26 4.86 9.98
CA GLU A 50 -17.63 4.34 10.18
C GLU A 50 -18.71 5.38 9.88
N LYS A 51 -18.45 6.66 10.15
CA LYS A 51 -19.40 7.76 9.83
C LYS A 51 -19.61 7.90 8.32
N ASP A 52 -18.64 7.51 7.53
CA ASP A 52 -18.66 7.58 6.07
C ASP A 52 -18.91 6.21 5.40
N GLY A 53 -19.46 5.26 6.18
CA GLY A 53 -19.95 3.99 5.67
C GLY A 53 -18.89 2.91 5.52
N PHE A 54 -17.76 2.99 6.19
CA PHE A 54 -16.83 1.86 6.32
C PHE A 54 -17.26 0.98 7.50
N VAL A 55 -17.07 -0.34 7.38
CA VAL A 55 -17.51 -1.33 8.38
C VAL A 55 -16.33 -2.22 8.73
N LEU A 56 -15.97 -2.28 10.01
CA LEU A 56 -14.93 -3.20 10.47
C LEU A 56 -15.35 -4.64 10.17
N HIS A 57 -14.52 -5.34 9.39
CA HIS A 57 -14.78 -6.69 8.93
C HIS A 57 -13.72 -7.69 9.40
N THR A 58 -12.43 -7.35 9.29
CA THR A 58 -11.35 -8.26 9.69
C THR A 58 -10.25 -7.56 10.47
N ILE A 59 -9.60 -8.32 11.35
CA ILE A 59 -8.24 -8.04 11.81
C ILE A 59 -7.30 -8.92 10.99
N ASP A 60 -6.34 -8.27 10.32
CA ASP A 60 -5.49 -8.90 9.32
C ASP A 60 -4.13 -9.29 9.89
N LYS A 61 -3.62 -10.45 9.46
CA LYS A 61 -2.29 -10.91 9.84
C LYS A 61 -1.21 -9.93 9.35
N LYS A 62 -0.21 -9.70 10.16
CA LYS A 62 1.02 -9.00 9.81
C LYS A 62 2.16 -10.00 9.72
N SER A 63 3.29 -9.62 9.13
CA SER A 63 4.49 -10.46 9.15
C SER A 63 4.86 -10.87 10.58
N THR A 64 5.29 -12.11 10.76
CA THR A 64 5.49 -12.77 12.07
C THR A 64 6.46 -12.01 12.96
N LEU A 65 7.55 -11.50 12.38
CA LEU A 65 8.50 -10.66 13.07
C LEU A 65 8.14 -9.20 12.83
N ALA A 66 7.80 -8.49 13.91
CA ALA A 66 7.42 -7.09 13.83
C ALA A 66 8.45 -6.27 13.04
N GLY A 67 7.98 -5.55 12.02
CA GLY A 67 8.82 -4.70 11.17
C GLY A 67 9.56 -5.44 10.04
N ARG A 68 9.39 -6.74 9.84
CA ARG A 68 9.98 -7.42 8.69
C ARG A 68 9.30 -7.06 7.38
N ALA A 69 10.12 -6.78 6.37
CA ALA A 69 9.68 -6.44 5.02
C ALA A 69 9.27 -7.66 4.19
N VAL A 70 9.51 -8.88 4.67
CA VAL A 70 9.08 -10.16 4.08
C VAL A 70 8.31 -10.96 5.12
N ASP A 71 7.15 -11.47 4.73
CA ASP A 71 6.36 -12.41 5.51
C ASP A 71 6.67 -13.83 5.06
N THR A 72 7.22 -14.64 5.96
CA THR A 72 7.58 -16.03 5.69
C THR A 72 6.45 -17.02 5.99
N ASP A 73 5.33 -16.56 6.54
CA ASP A 73 4.15 -17.37 6.84
C ASP A 73 3.03 -17.20 5.80
N LEU A 74 3.03 -16.08 5.08
CA LEU A 74 2.07 -15.78 4.04
C LEU A 74 2.74 -15.76 2.67
N TYR A 75 1.97 -16.18 1.67
CA TYR A 75 2.44 -16.25 0.29
C TYR A 75 1.66 -15.27 -0.59
N ASN A 76 2.35 -14.69 -1.56
CA ASN A 76 1.71 -13.89 -2.60
C ASN A 76 0.76 -14.79 -3.40
N PRO A 77 -0.56 -14.47 -3.44
CA PRO A 77 -1.54 -15.34 -4.09
C PRO A 77 -1.31 -15.56 -5.58
N ILE A 78 -0.56 -14.66 -6.23
CA ILE A 78 -0.30 -14.71 -7.68
C ILE A 78 0.94 -15.54 -7.98
N THR A 79 2.03 -15.33 -7.23
CA THR A 79 3.34 -15.92 -7.53
C THR A 79 3.66 -17.17 -6.73
N GLY A 80 2.99 -17.38 -5.59
CA GLY A 80 3.33 -18.44 -4.64
C GLY A 80 4.64 -18.20 -3.86
N ASN A 81 5.33 -17.07 -4.07
CA ASN A 81 6.50 -16.66 -3.30
C ASN A 81 6.10 -16.08 -1.94
N TYR A 82 7.06 -15.91 -1.03
CA TYR A 82 6.81 -15.20 0.22
C TYR A 82 6.20 -13.82 -0.03
N MET A 83 5.29 -13.41 0.85
CA MET A 83 4.59 -12.15 0.73
C MET A 83 5.46 -10.98 1.17
N SER A 84 5.36 -9.85 0.47
CA SER A 84 5.89 -8.57 0.94
C SER A 84 5.22 -8.16 2.26
N GLY A 85 5.97 -7.56 3.15
CA GLY A 85 5.50 -7.16 4.47
C GLY A 85 5.81 -5.69 4.81
N SER A 86 5.30 -5.29 5.94
CA SER A 86 4.73 -6.07 7.05
C SER A 86 3.18 -6.07 7.09
N SER A 87 2.48 -5.38 6.20
CA SER A 87 1.00 -5.41 6.08
C SER A 87 0.56 -6.48 5.06
N SER A 88 1.17 -7.66 5.15
CA SER A 88 1.02 -8.78 4.21
C SER A 88 -0.42 -9.29 4.12
N GLY A 89 -1.03 -9.64 5.24
CA GLY A 89 -2.41 -10.12 5.28
C GLY A 89 -3.41 -9.07 4.84
N THR A 90 -3.17 -7.80 5.17
CA THR A 90 -4.03 -6.68 4.75
C THR A 90 -4.03 -6.54 3.22
N ALA A 91 -2.85 -6.61 2.58
CA ALA A 91 -2.75 -6.56 1.12
C ALA A 91 -3.43 -7.77 0.46
N ILE A 92 -3.23 -8.98 0.98
CA ILE A 92 -3.89 -10.19 0.48
C ILE A 92 -5.42 -10.07 0.58
N ASN A 93 -5.95 -9.61 1.73
CA ASN A 93 -7.39 -9.52 1.95
C ASN A 93 -8.06 -8.48 1.03
N VAL A 94 -7.37 -7.37 0.72
CA VAL A 94 -7.85 -6.41 -0.27
C VAL A 94 -7.75 -6.99 -1.68
N PHE A 95 -6.62 -7.61 -2.03
CA PHE A 95 -6.43 -8.25 -3.33
C PHE A 95 -7.49 -9.30 -3.61
N ALA A 96 -7.74 -10.21 -2.66
CA ALA A 96 -8.75 -11.26 -2.77
C ALA A 96 -10.19 -10.77 -2.63
N GLY A 97 -10.41 -9.47 -2.47
CA GLY A 97 -11.74 -8.87 -2.34
C GLY A 97 -12.44 -9.19 -1.00
N ILE A 98 -11.77 -9.76 -0.03
CA ILE A 98 -12.30 -9.93 1.33
C ILE A 98 -12.66 -8.56 1.91
N ASN A 99 -11.78 -7.57 1.73
CA ASN A 99 -12.01 -6.19 2.16
C ASN A 99 -12.00 -5.22 0.98
N ASP A 100 -12.76 -4.14 1.09
CA ASP A 100 -12.72 -3.00 0.18
C ASP A 100 -11.60 -2.04 0.54
N LEU A 101 -11.36 -1.86 1.85
CA LEU A 101 -10.31 -1.04 2.43
C LEU A 101 -9.44 -1.88 3.37
N GLY A 102 -8.14 -1.81 3.20
CA GLY A 102 -7.15 -2.32 4.15
C GLY A 102 -6.42 -1.17 4.84
N ILE A 103 -6.29 -1.22 6.17
CA ILE A 103 -5.58 -0.22 6.96
C ILE A 103 -4.29 -0.84 7.51
N GLY A 104 -3.15 -0.23 7.17
CA GLY A 104 -1.83 -0.64 7.65
C GLY A 104 -1.04 0.51 8.26
N ASN A 105 0.18 0.21 8.69
CA ASN A 105 1.16 1.22 9.07
C ASN A 105 2.45 1.01 8.29
N ASP A 106 3.07 2.10 7.87
CA ASP A 106 4.26 2.14 7.04
C ASP A 106 5.42 2.85 7.77
N GLY A 107 6.52 2.15 7.94
CA GLY A 107 7.75 2.72 8.46
C GLY A 107 8.84 2.86 7.39
N GLY A 108 8.81 1.98 6.39
CA GLY A 108 9.79 1.95 5.30
C GLY A 108 9.31 1.06 4.15
N GLY A 109 8.07 1.28 3.68
CA GLY A 109 7.43 0.56 2.59
C GLY A 109 6.44 -0.53 3.04
N SER A 110 6.12 -0.60 4.34
CA SER A 110 5.29 -1.69 4.89
C SER A 110 3.79 -1.67 4.52
N VAL A 111 3.33 -0.66 3.80
CA VAL A 111 2.01 -0.56 3.16
C VAL A 111 2.16 -0.57 1.65
N LEU A 112 3.01 0.31 1.12
CA LEU A 112 3.17 0.49 -0.32
C LEU A 112 3.72 -0.77 -1.00
N ALA A 113 4.79 -1.39 -0.45
CA ALA A 113 5.38 -2.56 -1.08
C ALA A 113 4.46 -3.80 -1.09
N PRO A 114 3.73 -4.16 0.01
CA PRO A 114 2.69 -5.17 -0.05
C PRO A 114 1.58 -4.87 -1.06
N ALA A 115 1.17 -3.60 -1.21
CA ALA A 115 0.19 -3.22 -2.21
C ALA A 115 0.73 -3.42 -3.63
N MET A 116 1.96 -2.96 -3.91
CA MET A 116 2.59 -3.09 -5.22
C MET A 116 2.75 -4.55 -5.64
N CYS A 117 3.21 -5.44 -4.74
CA CYS A 117 3.50 -6.83 -5.10
C CYS A 117 2.26 -7.68 -5.44
N VAL A 118 1.05 -7.18 -5.19
CA VAL A 118 -0.22 -7.80 -5.60
C VAL A 118 -1.08 -6.88 -6.48
N ASN A 119 -0.48 -5.87 -7.09
CA ASN A 119 -1.12 -4.93 -8.01
C ASN A 119 -2.41 -4.28 -7.48
N ILE A 120 -2.38 -3.78 -6.25
CA ILE A 120 -3.44 -2.94 -5.69
C ILE A 120 -2.93 -1.53 -5.38
N ILE A 121 -3.84 -0.60 -5.21
CA ILE A 121 -3.53 0.79 -4.87
C ILE A 121 -3.11 0.85 -3.40
N GLY A 122 -2.01 1.56 -3.11
CA GLY A 122 -1.55 1.84 -1.76
C GLY A 122 -1.33 3.34 -1.54
N PHE A 123 -1.74 3.84 -0.40
CA PHE A 123 -1.55 5.23 0.01
C PHE A 123 -1.01 5.30 1.43
N ILE A 124 -0.09 6.21 1.70
CA ILE A 124 0.42 6.51 3.04
C ILE A 124 0.45 8.01 3.30
N SER A 125 0.15 8.41 4.52
CA SER A 125 0.36 9.79 4.98
C SER A 125 0.57 9.87 6.48
N ARG A 126 1.46 10.76 6.92
CA ARG A 126 1.61 11.11 8.33
C ARG A 126 0.47 11.95 8.86
N LEU A 127 -0.35 12.56 7.98
CA LEU A 127 -1.51 13.36 8.38
C LEU A 127 -2.66 12.50 8.90
N ILE A 128 -2.71 11.21 8.54
CA ILE A 128 -3.71 10.29 9.09
C ILE A 128 -3.40 10.06 10.58
N GLU A 129 -4.32 10.54 11.44
CA GLU A 129 -4.14 10.45 12.90
C GLU A 129 -2.78 11.00 13.39
N GLN A 130 -2.41 12.18 12.88
CA GLN A 130 -1.10 12.81 13.15
C GLN A 130 -0.79 13.04 14.65
N ASN A 131 -1.84 13.19 15.47
CA ASN A 131 -1.71 13.46 16.91
C ASN A 131 -1.73 12.18 17.77
N ARG A 132 -1.66 10.98 17.15
CA ARG A 132 -1.63 9.73 17.90
C ARG A 132 -0.32 9.59 18.70
N GLU A 133 -0.40 8.94 19.85
CA GLU A 133 0.79 8.52 20.57
C GLU A 133 1.60 7.52 19.75
N MET A 134 2.90 7.76 19.62
CA MET A 134 3.80 6.92 18.86
C MET A 134 5.00 6.50 19.70
N ASN A 135 5.15 5.21 19.89
CA ASN A 135 6.41 4.65 20.38
C ASN A 135 7.41 4.63 19.22
N LEU A 136 8.30 5.62 19.19
CA LEU A 136 9.34 5.71 18.19
C LEU A 136 10.41 4.65 18.48
N LYS A 137 10.49 3.63 17.65
CA LYS A 137 11.59 2.66 17.64
C LYS A 137 12.55 3.04 16.53
N PRO A 138 13.87 3.00 16.77
CA PRO A 138 14.84 3.21 15.71
C PRO A 138 14.69 2.13 14.63
N ASN A 139 14.81 2.56 13.37
CA ASN A 139 14.92 1.68 12.23
C ASN A 139 16.33 1.04 12.14
N THR A 140 16.62 0.29 11.07
CA THR A 140 17.93 -0.37 10.86
C THR A 140 19.10 0.61 10.75
N GLU A 141 18.84 1.86 10.42
CA GLU A 141 19.83 2.94 10.36
C GLU A 141 19.91 3.78 11.67
N GLY A 142 19.19 3.35 12.72
CA GLY A 142 19.17 4.06 14.01
C GLY A 142 18.29 5.32 14.04
N MET A 143 17.54 5.61 12.97
CA MET A 143 16.63 6.76 12.91
C MET A 143 15.28 6.42 13.53
N SER A 144 14.83 7.26 14.47
CA SER A 144 13.51 7.18 15.07
C SER A 144 12.53 8.10 14.33
N VAL A 145 11.75 7.55 13.42
CA VAL A 145 10.78 8.30 12.61
C VAL A 145 9.36 7.77 12.86
N PRO A 146 8.36 8.66 12.94
CA PRO A 146 6.98 8.23 13.05
C PRO A 146 6.56 7.40 11.83
N ASN A 147 5.85 6.29 12.07
CA ASN A 147 5.24 5.55 10.98
C ASN A 147 4.02 6.30 10.44
N SER A 148 3.81 6.26 9.13
CA SER A 148 2.55 6.67 8.52
C SER A 148 1.48 5.60 8.73
N ILE A 149 0.21 6.01 8.84
CA ILE A 149 -0.91 5.11 8.56
C ILE A 149 -1.12 5.12 7.05
N GLY A 150 -1.56 3.98 6.51
CA GLY A 150 -1.84 3.88 5.09
C GLY A 150 -3.04 3.03 4.79
N PHE A 151 -3.55 3.23 3.59
CA PHE A 151 -4.71 2.57 3.02
C PHE A 151 -4.30 1.72 1.82
N MET A 152 -4.95 0.59 1.66
CA MET A 152 -4.85 -0.29 0.49
C MET A 152 -6.25 -0.52 -0.04
N VAL A 153 -6.44 -0.40 -1.35
CA VAL A 153 -7.75 -0.54 -2.02
C VAL A 153 -7.56 -1.08 -3.43
N ARG A 154 -8.66 -1.54 -4.03
CA ARG A 154 -8.73 -1.87 -5.46
C ARG A 154 -9.40 -0.77 -6.30
N ASP A 155 -9.97 0.24 -5.64
CA ASP A 155 -10.76 1.28 -6.26
C ASP A 155 -10.36 2.68 -5.77
N LYS A 156 -10.10 3.59 -6.72
CA LYS A 156 -9.69 4.97 -6.41
C LYS A 156 -10.79 5.75 -5.68
N GLU A 157 -12.07 5.48 -5.94
CA GLU A 157 -13.17 6.18 -5.29
C GLU A 157 -13.23 5.82 -3.80
N ILE A 158 -13.00 4.53 -3.47
CA ILE A 158 -12.93 4.06 -2.08
C ILE A 158 -11.72 4.70 -1.37
N LEU A 159 -10.57 4.78 -2.06
CA LEU A 159 -9.39 5.46 -1.51
C LEU A 159 -9.67 6.92 -1.21
N LEU A 160 -10.22 7.66 -2.18
CA LEU A 160 -10.54 9.07 -2.02
C LEU A 160 -11.47 9.31 -0.83
N LYS A 161 -12.51 8.48 -0.70
CA LYS A 161 -13.45 8.54 0.41
C LYS A 161 -12.75 8.27 1.75
N ALA A 162 -11.88 7.26 1.84
CA ALA A 162 -11.12 6.96 3.06
C ALA A 162 -10.15 8.08 3.44
N ILE A 163 -9.51 8.71 2.45
CA ILE A 163 -8.63 9.86 2.67
C ILE A 163 -9.44 11.05 3.19
N GLN A 164 -10.55 11.40 2.57
CA GLN A 164 -11.43 12.51 2.98
C GLN A 164 -12.00 12.31 4.39
N SER A 165 -12.34 11.07 4.76
CA SER A 165 -12.79 10.73 6.13
C SER A 165 -11.70 10.90 7.19
N SER A 166 -10.43 10.85 6.79
CA SER A 166 -9.27 10.79 7.71
C SER A 166 -8.48 12.08 7.76
N ILE A 167 -8.44 12.82 6.66
CA ILE A 167 -7.66 14.04 6.49
C ILE A 167 -8.60 15.11 5.90
N ASN A 168 -8.56 16.32 6.45
CA ASN A 168 -9.36 17.44 5.95
C ASN A 168 -8.73 18.01 4.66
N ILE A 169 -9.02 17.37 3.52
CA ILE A 169 -8.49 17.78 2.21
C ILE A 169 -9.56 18.52 1.41
N VAL A 170 -9.21 19.73 0.96
CA VAL A 170 -9.97 20.46 -0.04
C VAL A 170 -9.49 20.01 -1.43
N PRO A 171 -10.38 19.55 -2.34
CA PRO A 171 -10.00 19.16 -3.68
C PRO A 171 -9.21 20.26 -4.41
N ALA A 172 -8.12 19.90 -5.08
CA ALA A 172 -7.33 20.84 -5.86
C ALA A 172 -7.92 21.01 -7.27
N GLU A 173 -7.83 22.24 -7.80
CA GLU A 173 -8.26 22.55 -9.17
C GLU A 173 -7.25 22.04 -10.21
N ASP A 174 -5.97 22.05 -9.86
CA ASP A 174 -4.85 21.57 -10.69
C ASP A 174 -3.91 20.65 -9.91
N TYR A 175 -2.94 20.02 -10.59
CA TYR A 175 -1.96 19.15 -10.00
C TYR A 175 -0.62 19.83 -9.68
N GLY A 176 -0.50 21.14 -9.98
CA GLY A 176 0.67 21.94 -9.71
C GLY A 176 1.93 21.53 -10.50
N LYS A 177 3.10 21.78 -9.91
CA LYS A 177 4.39 21.46 -10.53
C LYS A 177 4.76 19.99 -10.28
N VAL A 178 4.96 19.24 -11.38
CA VAL A 178 5.28 17.82 -11.36
C VAL A 178 6.71 17.59 -11.84
N TYR A 179 7.49 16.85 -11.03
CA TYR A 179 8.76 16.24 -11.47
C TYR A 179 8.57 14.75 -11.76
N SER A 180 9.27 14.22 -12.77
CA SER A 180 9.11 12.84 -13.23
C SER A 180 10.41 12.19 -13.66
N ASP A 181 10.43 10.85 -13.68
CA ASP A 181 11.52 10.02 -14.22
C ASP A 181 11.50 9.92 -15.76
N LYS A 182 10.37 10.23 -16.39
CA LYS A 182 10.14 10.15 -17.84
C LYS A 182 9.02 11.08 -18.27
N GLU A 183 8.83 11.26 -19.57
CA GLU A 183 7.67 11.95 -20.11
C GLU A 183 6.38 11.13 -19.96
N TYR A 184 5.27 11.81 -19.72
CA TYR A 184 3.93 11.25 -19.66
C TYR A 184 3.02 11.96 -20.66
N GLU A 185 2.25 11.19 -21.43
CA GLU A 185 1.41 11.74 -22.51
C GLU A 185 0.18 12.52 -22.00
N ASN A 186 -0.33 12.16 -20.80
CA ASN A 186 -1.63 12.63 -20.31
C ASN A 186 -1.55 13.87 -19.42
N PHE A 187 -0.35 14.31 -19.04
CA PHE A 187 -0.14 15.48 -18.20
C PHE A 187 1.28 16.06 -18.39
N HIS A 188 1.44 17.33 -18.05
CA HIS A 188 2.75 17.98 -18.13
C HIS A 188 3.60 17.69 -16.90
N SER A 189 4.85 17.30 -17.11
CA SER A 189 5.86 17.12 -16.07
C SER A 189 7.24 17.56 -16.56
N GLU A 190 8.08 18.00 -15.64
CA GLU A 190 9.49 18.27 -15.87
C GLU A 190 10.28 16.99 -15.57
N VAL A 191 10.90 16.43 -16.62
CA VAL A 191 11.73 15.23 -16.48
C VAL A 191 13.03 15.60 -15.79
N ILE A 192 13.34 14.93 -14.69
CA ILE A 192 14.58 15.14 -13.94
C ILE A 192 15.35 13.81 -13.78
N HIS A 193 16.65 13.92 -13.58
CA HIS A 193 17.44 12.74 -13.25
C HIS A 193 17.18 12.30 -11.80
N LEU A 194 16.64 11.09 -11.64
CA LEU A 194 16.43 10.45 -10.35
C LEU A 194 17.58 9.51 -10.01
N LEU A 195 17.88 9.36 -8.73
CA LEU A 195 18.84 8.36 -8.28
C LEU A 195 18.27 6.94 -8.48
N GLU A 196 19.19 6.00 -8.71
CA GLU A 196 18.85 4.58 -8.94
C GLU A 196 18.16 3.94 -7.72
N ASP A 197 17.30 2.96 -7.96
CA ASP A 197 16.53 2.26 -6.90
C ASP A 197 17.42 1.56 -5.88
N HIS A 198 18.63 1.16 -6.30
CA HIS A 198 19.60 0.50 -5.42
C HIS A 198 20.48 1.46 -4.62
N THR A 199 20.34 2.78 -4.83
CA THR A 199 21.06 3.81 -4.07
C THR A 199 20.79 3.63 -2.58
N GLU A 200 21.84 3.78 -1.76
CA GLU A 200 21.71 3.64 -0.32
C GLU A 200 20.78 4.71 0.27
N ARG A 201 20.03 4.34 1.32
CA ARG A 201 19.06 5.24 1.96
C ARG A 201 19.65 6.55 2.41
N LYS A 202 20.92 6.53 2.90
CA LYS A 202 21.62 7.75 3.36
C LYS A 202 21.82 8.80 2.27
N GLU A 203 21.84 8.39 0.99
CA GLU A 203 21.97 9.28 -0.16
C GLU A 203 20.60 9.59 -0.76
N LEU A 204 19.75 8.58 -0.87
CA LEU A 204 18.42 8.70 -1.48
C LEU A 204 17.49 9.60 -0.64
N LEU A 205 17.60 9.56 0.70
CA LEU A 205 16.76 10.33 1.60
C LEU A 205 16.91 11.85 1.44
N PRO A 206 18.12 12.44 1.56
CA PRO A 206 18.29 13.89 1.38
C PRO A 206 17.97 14.32 -0.06
N PHE A 207 18.28 13.48 -1.06
CA PHE A 207 17.89 13.75 -2.44
C PHE A 207 16.38 13.87 -2.59
N MET A 208 15.61 12.91 -2.07
CA MET A 208 14.15 12.93 -2.12
C MET A 208 13.58 14.15 -1.40
N GLN A 209 14.06 14.46 -0.20
CA GLN A 209 13.61 15.64 0.57
C GLN A 209 13.87 16.94 -0.19
N SER A 210 15.07 17.11 -0.76
CA SER A 210 15.40 18.27 -1.59
C SER A 210 14.55 18.35 -2.86
N THR A 211 14.20 17.23 -3.46
CA THR A 211 13.38 17.18 -4.67
C THR A 211 11.93 17.57 -4.37
N LEU A 212 11.35 16.98 -3.33
CA LEU A 212 9.97 17.25 -2.92
C LEU A 212 9.74 18.72 -2.51
N SER A 213 10.76 19.40 -1.97
CA SER A 213 10.66 20.83 -1.63
C SER A 213 10.55 21.76 -2.86
N LYS A 214 10.84 21.26 -4.08
CA LYS A 214 10.89 22.05 -5.33
C LYS A 214 9.72 21.76 -6.26
N CYS A 215 8.88 20.77 -5.94
CA CYS A 215 7.71 20.41 -6.74
C CYS A 215 6.46 20.24 -5.86
N ASP A 216 5.31 20.08 -6.49
CA ASP A 216 4.08 19.70 -5.82
C ASP A 216 3.99 18.18 -5.74
N VAL A 217 4.35 17.48 -6.83
CA VAL A 217 4.35 16.02 -6.91
C VAL A 217 5.61 15.53 -7.62
N LEU A 218 6.25 14.52 -7.06
CA LEU A 218 7.27 13.72 -7.70
C LEU A 218 6.66 12.40 -8.14
N ILE A 219 6.84 12.03 -9.41
CA ILE A 219 6.34 10.78 -9.97
C ILE A 219 7.49 9.91 -10.47
N LYS A 220 7.39 8.60 -10.22
CA LYS A 220 8.40 7.61 -10.63
C LYS A 220 7.73 6.27 -10.93
N THR A 221 8.21 5.58 -11.96
CA THR A 221 7.91 4.16 -12.16
C THR A 221 8.84 3.33 -11.29
N GLU A 222 8.30 2.43 -10.49
CA GLU A 222 9.09 1.56 -9.59
C GLU A 222 8.58 0.11 -9.63
N GLY A 223 9.51 -0.84 -9.51
CA GLY A 223 9.23 -2.27 -9.47
C GLY A 223 10.04 -3.07 -10.50
N PRO A 224 9.72 -4.38 -10.66
CA PRO A 224 8.66 -5.16 -9.97
C PRO A 224 9.00 -5.45 -8.50
N VAL A 225 8.23 -4.86 -7.59
CA VAL A 225 8.51 -4.89 -6.15
C VAL A 225 8.24 -6.27 -5.55
N ASP A 226 9.24 -6.85 -4.90
CA ASP A 226 9.19 -8.15 -4.20
C ASP A 226 8.65 -9.33 -5.05
N ILE A 227 8.85 -9.28 -6.37
CA ILE A 227 8.47 -10.37 -7.27
C ILE A 227 9.66 -11.31 -7.51
N ASN A 228 10.84 -10.75 -7.81
CA ASN A 228 12.04 -11.49 -8.18
C ASN A 228 13.05 -11.66 -7.04
N GLY A 229 12.79 -11.02 -5.91
CA GLY A 229 13.66 -11.03 -4.74
C GLY A 229 12.92 -10.65 -3.47
N PHE A 230 13.65 -10.48 -2.38
CA PHE A 230 13.08 -10.18 -1.06
C PHE A 230 13.72 -8.91 -0.49
N GLY A 231 12.97 -7.82 -0.48
CA GLY A 231 13.42 -6.49 -0.07
C GLY A 231 13.57 -6.30 1.44
N ASP A 232 14.13 -7.28 2.13
CA ASP A 232 14.40 -7.21 3.56
C ASP A 232 15.87 -6.87 3.79
N SER A 233 16.15 -5.85 4.60
CA SER A 233 17.53 -5.40 4.91
C SER A 233 18.38 -6.47 5.56
N LEU A 234 17.77 -7.46 6.22
CA LEU A 234 18.50 -8.61 6.79
C LEU A 234 19.20 -9.41 5.69
N PHE A 235 18.57 -9.63 4.54
CA PHE A 235 19.20 -10.34 3.43
C PHE A 235 20.44 -9.61 2.90
N GLY A 236 20.38 -8.29 2.75
CA GLY A 236 21.51 -7.50 2.24
C GLY A 236 22.70 -7.40 3.19
N HIS A 237 22.55 -7.90 4.42
CA HIS A 237 23.55 -7.76 5.48
C HIS A 237 24.63 -8.84 5.45
N PHE A 238 24.36 -10.06 4.95
CA PHE A 238 25.26 -11.19 5.13
C PHE A 238 26.41 -11.25 4.10
N ASP A 239 26.08 -11.36 2.82
CA ASP A 239 27.07 -11.54 1.75
C ASP A 239 26.58 -11.00 0.40
N ALA A 240 27.42 -11.09 -0.62
CA ALA A 240 27.08 -10.62 -1.97
C ALA A 240 25.88 -11.38 -2.58
N ARG A 241 25.70 -12.67 -2.25
CA ARG A 241 24.60 -13.49 -2.77
C ARG A 241 23.27 -13.04 -2.16
N THR A 242 23.22 -12.85 -0.85
CA THR A 242 22.01 -12.38 -0.18
C THR A 242 21.71 -10.92 -0.51
N LYS A 243 22.74 -10.09 -0.74
CA LYS A 243 22.59 -8.74 -1.26
C LYS A 243 21.95 -8.72 -2.65
N ALA A 244 22.34 -9.64 -3.54
CA ALA A 244 21.71 -9.77 -4.86
C ALA A 244 20.22 -10.13 -4.77
N ILE A 245 19.82 -11.01 -3.84
CA ILE A 245 18.40 -11.34 -3.57
C ILE A 245 17.65 -10.09 -3.09
N GLN A 246 18.25 -9.30 -2.21
CA GLN A 246 17.65 -8.05 -1.74
C GLN A 246 17.50 -7.03 -2.86
N GLN A 247 18.52 -6.87 -3.71
CA GLN A 247 18.50 -5.96 -4.85
C GLN A 247 17.45 -6.35 -5.89
N ALA A 248 17.28 -7.65 -6.16
CA ALA A 248 16.27 -8.18 -7.07
C ALA A 248 14.83 -7.91 -6.61
N ALA A 249 14.62 -7.44 -5.38
CA ALA A 249 13.33 -6.98 -4.91
C ALA A 249 12.89 -5.63 -5.49
N ASN A 250 13.78 -4.90 -6.17
CA ASN A 250 13.51 -3.62 -6.85
C ASN A 250 12.75 -2.59 -6.00
N LYS A 251 13.14 -2.49 -4.73
CA LYS A 251 12.62 -1.48 -3.80
C LYS A 251 13.56 -0.29 -3.75
N GLY A 252 13.13 0.83 -4.29
CA GLY A 252 13.86 2.08 -4.31
C GLY A 252 13.21 3.12 -3.39
N TYR A 253 12.42 4.00 -3.98
CA TYR A 253 11.77 5.12 -3.30
C TYR A 253 10.67 4.66 -2.33
N VAL A 254 9.98 3.57 -2.63
CA VAL A 254 8.94 3.00 -1.76
C VAL A 254 9.42 2.77 -0.33
N ARG A 255 10.69 2.41 -0.14
CA ARG A 255 11.28 2.14 1.19
C ARG A 255 11.65 3.39 1.97
N ILE A 256 11.63 4.58 1.35
CA ILE A 256 12.03 5.82 1.98
C ILE A 256 10.90 6.85 2.08
N CYS A 257 9.76 6.68 1.42
CA CYS A 257 8.66 7.64 1.41
C CYS A 257 8.29 8.10 2.83
N ASN A 258 7.98 7.16 3.74
CA ASN A 258 7.68 7.52 5.12
C ASN A 258 8.86 8.15 5.84
N ILE A 259 10.08 7.64 5.63
CA ILE A 259 11.30 8.14 6.30
C ILE A 259 11.56 9.60 5.91
N ALA A 260 11.34 9.94 4.63
CA ALA A 260 11.47 11.29 4.10
C ALA A 260 10.37 12.27 4.58
N GLY A 261 9.33 11.77 5.23
CA GLY A 261 8.18 12.57 5.64
C GLY A 261 7.19 12.81 4.51
N ALA A 262 7.25 12.02 3.45
CA ALA A 262 6.35 12.14 2.33
C ALA A 262 5.01 11.42 2.56
N SER A 263 3.95 11.96 1.95
CA SER A 263 2.77 11.19 1.56
C SER A 263 3.01 10.57 0.21
N ALA A 264 2.57 9.34 0.02
CA ALA A 264 2.81 8.62 -1.24
C ALA A 264 1.62 7.76 -1.64
N LEU A 265 1.42 7.64 -2.95
CA LEU A 265 0.37 6.87 -3.60
C LEU A 265 1.02 5.97 -4.67
N CYS A 266 0.84 4.65 -4.58
CA CYS A 266 1.22 3.74 -5.66
C CYS A 266 -0.02 3.31 -6.45
N LEU A 267 0.05 3.49 -7.77
CA LEU A 267 -0.97 3.06 -8.72
C LEU A 267 -0.41 1.89 -9.53
N PRO A 268 -1.08 0.72 -9.54
CA PRO A 268 -0.59 -0.45 -10.24
C PRO A 268 -0.50 -0.21 -11.74
N GLN A 269 0.51 -0.80 -12.37
CA GLN A 269 0.65 -0.91 -13.82
C GLN A 269 0.23 -2.33 -14.27
N LYS A 270 0.24 -2.57 -15.58
CA LYS A 270 -0.14 -3.88 -16.15
C LYS A 270 0.77 -5.02 -15.68
N GLU A 271 2.08 -4.76 -15.58
CA GLU A 271 3.04 -5.74 -15.12
C GLU A 271 2.96 -5.94 -13.61
N LEU A 272 3.04 -7.21 -13.18
CA LEU A 272 2.95 -7.56 -11.76
C LEU A 272 4.09 -6.92 -10.95
N GLY A 273 3.72 -6.26 -9.85
CA GLY A 273 4.65 -5.58 -8.96
C GLY A 273 5.15 -4.22 -9.46
N MET A 274 4.78 -3.82 -10.68
CA MET A 274 5.11 -2.51 -11.24
C MET A 274 4.06 -1.49 -10.83
N SER A 275 4.50 -0.29 -10.44
CA SER A 275 3.60 0.81 -10.07
C SER A 275 4.13 2.15 -10.50
N THR A 276 3.20 3.07 -10.77
CA THR A 276 3.48 4.50 -10.79
C THR A 276 3.39 5.02 -9.37
N LEU A 277 4.51 5.43 -8.81
CA LEU A 277 4.63 5.97 -7.45
C LEU A 277 4.60 7.50 -7.51
N LEU A 278 3.56 8.09 -6.90
CA LEU A 278 3.42 9.53 -6.72
C LEU A 278 3.80 9.88 -5.28
N MET A 279 4.58 10.93 -5.10
CA MET A 279 5.12 11.34 -3.81
C MET A 279 5.01 12.85 -3.66
N CYS A 280 4.63 13.32 -2.48
CA CYS A 280 4.61 14.74 -2.15
C CYS A 280 4.99 14.97 -0.69
N GLU A 281 5.29 16.22 -0.31
CA GLU A 281 5.36 16.56 1.12
C GLU A 281 4.03 16.24 1.80
N SER A 282 4.05 15.77 3.06
CA SER A 282 2.83 15.51 3.85
C SER A 282 2.16 16.82 4.27
N LYS A 283 1.52 17.49 3.31
CA LYS A 283 0.72 18.70 3.45
C LYS A 283 -0.61 18.50 2.73
N GLU A 284 -1.69 19.04 3.26
CA GLU A 284 -3.05 18.83 2.74
C GLU A 284 -3.18 19.28 1.27
N ASP A 285 -2.64 20.45 0.93
CA ASP A 285 -2.64 21.00 -0.42
C ASP A 285 -1.83 20.14 -1.41
N LYS A 286 -0.68 19.63 -0.98
CA LYS A 286 0.17 18.75 -1.80
C LYS A 286 -0.48 17.38 -2.04
N ILE A 287 -1.13 16.83 -1.03
CA ILE A 287 -1.90 15.59 -1.17
C ILE A 287 -3.08 15.81 -2.13
N ALA A 288 -3.78 16.94 -2.02
CA ALA A 288 -4.88 17.28 -2.93
C ALA A 288 -4.40 17.33 -4.39
N LYS A 289 -3.26 17.96 -4.67
CA LYS A 289 -2.63 18.00 -5.99
C LYS A 289 -2.17 16.62 -6.48
N MET A 290 -1.62 15.80 -5.60
CA MET A 290 -1.24 14.41 -5.91
C MET A 290 -2.46 13.56 -6.29
N LEU A 291 -3.58 13.71 -5.57
CA LEU A 291 -4.84 13.04 -5.91
C LEU A 291 -5.41 13.55 -7.23
N LYS A 292 -5.30 14.85 -7.50
CA LYS A 292 -5.69 15.42 -8.79
C LYS A 292 -4.85 14.88 -9.94
N LEU A 293 -3.52 14.75 -9.77
CA LEU A 293 -2.65 14.14 -10.77
C LEU A 293 -3.02 12.67 -11.02
N ALA A 294 -3.41 11.93 -9.99
CA ALA A 294 -3.80 10.53 -10.09
C ALA A 294 -5.03 10.29 -10.99
N GLU A 295 -5.86 11.31 -11.26
CA GLU A 295 -6.99 11.23 -12.20
C GLU A 295 -6.50 11.04 -13.65
N TYR A 296 -5.32 11.57 -13.99
CA TYR A 296 -4.73 11.48 -15.34
C TYR A 296 -3.96 10.17 -15.57
N ILE A 297 -3.76 9.37 -14.53
CA ILE A 297 -3.06 8.08 -14.62
C ILE A 297 -4.09 6.97 -14.69
N LYS A 298 -4.05 6.18 -15.76
CA LYS A 298 -4.95 5.05 -15.95
C LYS A 298 -4.70 3.99 -14.86
N ASP A 299 -5.78 3.44 -14.37
CA ASP A 299 -5.78 2.27 -13.50
C ASP A 299 -5.93 1.03 -14.39
N GLU A 300 -4.86 0.26 -14.54
CA GLU A 300 -4.85 -0.92 -15.39
C GLU A 300 -5.16 -2.17 -14.57
N LYS A 301 -6.42 -2.63 -14.67
CA LYS A 301 -6.88 -3.88 -14.05
C LYS A 301 -6.63 -5.06 -15.00
N ASP A 302 -6.08 -6.13 -14.48
CA ASP A 302 -5.93 -7.38 -15.22
C ASP A 302 -7.23 -8.20 -15.16
N ALA A 303 -7.86 -8.38 -16.32
CA ALA A 303 -9.15 -9.09 -16.43
C ALA A 303 -9.06 -10.58 -16.00
N LEU A 304 -7.90 -11.21 -16.12
CA LEU A 304 -7.69 -12.59 -15.68
C LEU A 304 -7.64 -12.67 -14.15
N ILE A 305 -6.93 -11.74 -13.51
CA ILE A 305 -6.89 -11.64 -12.04
C ILE A 305 -8.28 -11.37 -11.50
N GLU A 306 -9.04 -10.42 -12.10
CA GLU A 306 -10.42 -10.11 -11.72
C GLU A 306 -11.29 -11.36 -11.76
N ARG A 307 -11.28 -12.08 -12.87
CA ARG A 307 -12.09 -13.28 -13.07
C ARG A 307 -11.68 -14.44 -12.16
N TYR A 308 -10.38 -14.65 -11.96
CA TYR A 308 -9.87 -15.81 -11.25
C TYR A 308 -9.96 -15.66 -9.73
N PHE A 309 -9.58 -14.49 -9.18
CA PHE A 309 -9.50 -14.29 -7.74
C PHE A 309 -10.74 -13.64 -7.13
N LEU A 310 -11.61 -13.01 -7.91
CA LEU A 310 -12.80 -12.31 -7.40
C LEU A 310 -14.12 -13.02 -7.77
N ASP A 311 -14.07 -14.14 -8.46
CA ASP A 311 -15.24 -15.00 -8.66
C ASP A 311 -15.39 -15.94 -7.46
N TYR A 312 -16.11 -15.46 -6.44
CA TYR A 312 -16.38 -16.26 -5.25
C TYR A 312 -17.24 -17.48 -5.50
N SER A 313 -18.00 -17.52 -6.60
CA SER A 313 -18.85 -18.65 -6.92
C SER A 313 -18.05 -19.93 -7.11
N SER A 314 -16.84 -19.82 -7.66
CA SER A 314 -15.94 -20.97 -7.82
C SER A 314 -15.48 -21.58 -6.50
N TYR A 315 -15.43 -20.81 -5.39
CA TYR A 315 -15.07 -21.33 -4.08
C TYR A 315 -16.20 -22.08 -3.36
N PHE A 316 -17.48 -21.71 -3.65
CA PHE A 316 -18.61 -22.16 -2.86
C PHE A 316 -19.58 -23.06 -3.61
N ASN A 317 -19.52 -23.04 -4.95
CA ASN A 317 -20.43 -23.80 -5.80
C ASN A 317 -19.83 -25.11 -6.36
N GLU A 318 -18.52 -25.30 -6.24
CA GLU A 318 -17.84 -26.52 -6.64
C GLU A 318 -17.65 -27.44 -5.42
N GLY A 319 -18.27 -28.59 -5.47
CA GLY A 319 -18.14 -29.63 -4.47
C GLY A 319 -18.56 -30.98 -5.01
N TYR A 320 -18.04 -32.05 -4.43
CA TYR A 320 -18.48 -33.39 -4.77
C TYR A 320 -19.95 -33.54 -4.40
N LYS A 321 -20.79 -33.82 -5.41
CA LYS A 321 -22.21 -34.11 -5.21
C LYS A 321 -22.35 -35.60 -5.05
N ILE A 322 -22.84 -36.05 -3.90
CA ILE A 322 -23.21 -37.44 -3.60
C ILE A 322 -24.54 -37.77 -4.31
#